data_6417567b249fba239b6c5eb7d9c644ea
#
_entry.id   6417567b249fba239b6c5eb7d9c644ea
#
_cell.length_a   1.000
_cell.length_b   1.000
_cell.length_c   1.000
_cell.angle_alpha   90.00
_cell.angle_beta   90.00
_cell.angle_gamma   90.00
#
_symmetry.space_group_name_H-M   'P 1'
#
loop_
_entity.id
_entity.type
_entity.pdbx_description
1 polymer ?
#
loop_
_entity_poly.entity_id
_entity_poly.type
_entity_poly.pdbx_seq_one_letter_code
_entity_poly.pdbx_strand_id
1 'polypeptide(L)'
;MDEIHHDLTYSDKPHTTFLKAAPEAEDISLIFTAATKTFNIAGCHTGTTIIPNPKLRSIYDREHAAFGKTPNRFGMIMTEAAYREGAEWLDQLMDYLENNKKIFTSAMKSIKKLNVFDLESTYLAWVDFS
;
A
#
# COMPACT_ATOMS: atom_id res chain seq x y z
N MET A 1 8.50 5.07 -6.55
CA MET A 1 8.11 3.78 -5.91
C MET A 1 6.67 3.90 -5.44
N ASP A 2 5.88 2.86 -5.64
CA ASP A 2 4.53 2.78 -5.11
C ASP A 2 4.54 1.81 -3.91
N GLU A 3 4.21 2.33 -2.73
CA GLU A 3 4.14 1.57 -1.48
C GLU A 3 2.72 1.62 -0.87
N ILE A 4 1.70 1.79 -1.70
CA ILE A 4 0.31 1.98 -1.24
C ILE A 4 -0.23 0.79 -0.41
N HIS A 5 0.36 -0.38 -0.54
CA HIS A 5 -0.02 -1.60 0.18
C HIS A 5 0.91 -1.96 1.34
N HIS A 6 1.82 -1.08 1.73
CA HIS A 6 2.92 -1.38 2.68
C HIS A 6 2.47 -1.86 4.07
N ASP A 7 1.28 -1.46 4.53
CA ASP A 7 0.74 -1.89 5.81
C ASP A 7 0.11 -3.31 5.78
N LEU A 8 -0.25 -3.79 4.59
CA LEU A 8 -0.94 -5.06 4.42
C LEU A 8 0.06 -6.21 4.23
N THR A 9 0.84 -6.49 5.26
CA THR A 9 1.87 -7.54 5.25
C THR A 9 1.56 -8.61 6.28
N TYR A 10 1.75 -9.87 5.90
CA TYR A 10 1.59 -10.99 6.83
C TYR A 10 2.75 -11.03 7.83
N SER A 11 2.51 -11.58 9.02
CA SER A 11 3.39 -11.47 10.18
C SER A 11 4.84 -11.96 9.97
N ASP A 12 5.02 -12.90 9.04
CA ASP A 12 6.32 -13.46 8.69
C ASP A 12 7.06 -12.68 7.58
N LYS A 13 6.43 -11.68 7.00
CA LYS A 13 6.94 -10.92 5.84
C LYS A 13 6.79 -9.40 6.02
N PRO A 14 7.50 -8.79 6.95
CA PRO A 14 7.40 -7.35 7.18
C PRO A 14 7.87 -6.57 5.95
N HIS A 15 7.15 -5.49 5.63
CA HIS A 15 7.54 -4.60 4.54
C HIS A 15 8.87 -3.89 4.84
N THR A 16 9.73 -3.85 3.85
CA THR A 16 10.93 -3.00 3.87
C THR A 16 10.70 -1.82 2.95
N THR A 17 10.65 -0.60 3.51
CA THR A 17 10.47 0.61 2.72
C THR A 17 11.63 0.81 1.74
N PHE A 18 11.32 1.39 0.58
CA PHE A 18 12.30 1.58 -0.49
C PHE A 18 13.56 2.33 -0.02
N LEU A 19 13.40 3.42 0.72
CA LEU A 19 14.55 4.19 1.20
C LEU A 19 15.39 3.47 2.26
N LYS A 20 14.81 2.49 2.95
CA LYS A 20 15.60 1.60 3.83
C LYS A 20 16.38 0.57 3.02
N ALA A 21 15.82 0.10 1.92
CA ALA A 21 16.46 -0.89 1.05
C ALA A 21 17.53 -0.27 0.13
N ALA A 22 17.33 0.98 -0.28
CA ALA A 22 18.18 1.70 -1.22
C ALA A 22 18.39 3.17 -0.77
N PRO A 23 19.12 3.42 0.34
CA PRO A 23 19.32 4.78 0.84
C PRO A 23 20.07 5.69 -0.14
N GLU A 24 20.89 5.12 -1.02
CA GLU A 24 21.60 5.84 -2.08
C GLU A 24 20.66 6.44 -3.14
N ALA A 25 19.42 5.98 -3.22
CA ALA A 25 18.42 6.48 -4.15
C ALA A 25 17.60 7.66 -3.59
N GLU A 26 17.89 8.15 -2.39
CA GLU A 26 17.13 9.22 -1.73
C GLU A 26 16.99 10.46 -2.62
N ASP A 27 18.07 10.86 -3.28
CA ASP A 27 18.10 12.08 -4.10
C ASP A 27 17.28 12.02 -5.39
N ILE A 28 16.89 10.83 -5.84
CA ILE A 28 16.17 10.60 -7.10
C ILE A 28 14.79 9.97 -6.92
N SER A 29 14.33 9.85 -5.66
CA SER A 29 13.15 9.07 -5.34
C SER A 29 11.91 9.92 -5.08
N LEU A 30 10.78 9.41 -5.59
CA LEU A 30 9.43 9.76 -5.18
C LEU A 30 8.74 8.47 -4.70
N ILE A 31 8.25 8.49 -3.46
CA ILE A 31 7.53 7.37 -2.85
C ILE A 31 6.07 7.78 -2.68
N PHE A 32 5.17 6.92 -3.15
CA PHE A 32 3.74 7.13 -3.05
C PHE A 32 3.15 6.12 -2.06
N THR A 33 2.39 6.64 -1.10
CA THR A 33 1.69 5.82 -0.11
C THR A 33 0.30 6.40 0.18
N ALA A 34 -0.59 5.61 0.76
CA ALA A 34 -1.91 6.08 1.17
C ALA A 34 -2.56 5.12 2.18
N ALA A 35 -3.36 5.66 3.08
CA ALA A 35 -4.25 4.90 3.96
C ALA A 35 -5.40 4.20 3.20
N THR A 36 -5.60 4.52 1.93
CA THR A 36 -6.79 4.15 1.16
C THR A 36 -6.97 2.65 0.96
N LYS A 37 -5.87 1.90 0.82
CA LYS A 37 -5.92 0.44 0.66
C LYS A 37 -5.96 -0.26 2.01
N THR A 38 -5.14 0.18 2.94
CA THR A 38 -5.06 -0.35 4.29
C THR A 38 -6.40 -0.29 5.01
N PHE A 39 -7.06 0.87 4.96
CA PHE A 39 -8.28 1.16 5.73
C PHE A 39 -9.56 1.21 4.87
N ASN A 40 -9.51 0.70 3.65
CA ASN A 40 -10.68 0.60 2.74
C ASN A 40 -11.39 1.95 2.50
N ILE A 41 -10.63 3.03 2.35
CA ILE A 41 -11.15 4.39 2.09
C ILE A 41 -10.75 4.92 0.71
N ALA A 42 -10.65 4.06 -0.28
CA ALA A 42 -10.20 4.40 -1.64
C ALA A 42 -11.05 5.50 -2.31
N GLY A 43 -12.35 5.56 -2.01
CA GLY A 43 -13.24 6.60 -2.50
C GLY A 43 -12.88 8.02 -2.04
N CYS A 44 -12.01 8.16 -1.04
CA CYS A 44 -11.52 9.46 -0.56
C CYS A 44 -10.42 10.09 -1.42
N HIS A 45 -9.87 9.35 -2.39
CA HIS A 45 -8.90 9.86 -3.39
C HIS A 45 -7.77 10.70 -2.78
N THR A 46 -7.17 10.24 -1.69
CA THR A 46 -6.11 10.96 -0.98
C THR A 46 -4.91 10.05 -0.82
N GLY A 47 -3.75 10.53 -1.20
CA GLY A 47 -2.47 9.86 -1.04
C GLY A 47 -1.40 10.83 -0.56
N THR A 48 -0.26 10.28 -0.16
CA THR A 48 0.91 11.01 0.30
C THR A 48 2.07 10.73 -0.64
N THR A 49 2.77 11.79 -1.07
CA THR A 49 4.02 11.68 -1.82
C THR A 49 5.18 12.11 -0.92
N ILE A 50 6.15 11.24 -0.75
CA ILE A 50 7.35 11.49 0.04
C ILE A 50 8.49 11.74 -0.95
N ILE A 51 9.09 12.94 -0.89
CA ILE A 51 10.18 13.35 -1.76
C ILE A 51 11.28 13.95 -0.88
N PRO A 52 12.31 13.18 -0.55
CA PRO A 52 13.40 13.67 0.32
C PRO A 52 14.17 14.84 -0.29
N ASN A 53 14.55 14.72 -1.56
CA ASN A 53 15.32 15.75 -2.25
C ASN A 53 14.50 17.04 -2.44
N PRO A 54 14.92 18.20 -1.86
CA PRO A 54 14.16 19.45 -1.92
C PRO A 54 14.07 20.04 -3.34
N LYS A 55 15.05 19.80 -4.20
CA LYS A 55 15.00 20.25 -5.60
C LYS A 55 13.96 19.48 -6.38
N LEU A 56 13.95 18.16 -6.23
CA LEU A 56 12.96 17.29 -6.87
C LEU A 56 11.56 17.60 -6.36
N ARG A 57 11.40 17.82 -5.05
CA ARG A 57 10.12 18.22 -4.44
C ARG A 57 9.61 19.54 -4.99
N SER A 58 10.48 20.56 -5.15
CA SER A 58 10.09 21.84 -5.73
C SER A 58 9.59 21.72 -7.18
N ILE A 59 10.21 20.84 -7.98
CA ILE A 59 9.73 20.54 -9.34
C ILE A 59 8.37 19.87 -9.29
N TYR A 60 8.22 18.85 -8.45
CA TYR A 60 6.95 18.13 -8.27
C TYR A 60 5.82 19.07 -7.84
N ASP A 61 6.06 19.92 -6.83
CA ASP A 61 5.07 20.86 -6.30
C ASP A 61 4.59 21.84 -7.37
N ARG A 62 5.51 22.37 -8.18
CA ARG A 62 5.17 23.27 -9.28
C ARG A 62 4.30 22.58 -10.33
N GLU A 63 4.68 21.38 -10.75
CA GLU A 63 3.92 20.62 -11.74
C GLU A 63 2.54 20.19 -11.19
N HIS A 64 2.51 19.72 -9.93
CA HIS A 64 1.27 19.34 -9.27
C HIS A 64 0.31 20.52 -9.13
N ALA A 65 0.81 21.71 -8.76
CA ALA A 65 0.00 22.93 -8.66
C ALA A 65 -0.59 23.33 -10.03
N ALA A 66 0.12 23.11 -11.11
CA ALA A 66 -0.36 23.39 -12.47
C ALA A 66 -1.60 22.57 -12.86
N PHE A 67 -1.78 21.38 -12.29
CA PHE A 67 -2.99 20.56 -12.50
C PHE A 67 -4.20 21.04 -11.68
N GLY A 68 -4.03 21.99 -10.75
CA GLY A 68 -5.12 22.55 -9.93
C GLY A 68 -5.79 21.52 -9.00
N LYS A 69 -5.15 20.38 -8.76
CA LYS A 69 -5.68 19.34 -7.90
C LYS A 69 -5.29 19.58 -6.44
N THR A 70 -6.29 19.58 -5.57
CA THR A 70 -6.09 19.63 -4.12
C THR A 70 -6.57 18.32 -3.51
N PRO A 71 -5.97 17.87 -2.39
CA PRO A 71 -6.45 16.69 -1.68
C PRO A 71 -7.91 16.87 -1.26
N ASN A 72 -8.65 15.77 -1.26
CA ASN A 72 -10.00 15.77 -0.71
C ASN A 72 -9.92 16.01 0.81
N ARG A 73 -10.63 17.03 1.30
CA ARG A 73 -10.62 17.42 2.72
C ARG A 73 -11.06 16.27 3.64
N PHE A 74 -12.11 15.56 3.27
CA PHE A 74 -12.54 14.37 4.02
C PHE A 74 -11.49 13.26 3.98
N GLY A 75 -10.83 13.07 2.83
CA GLY A 75 -9.76 12.10 2.69
C GLY A 75 -8.58 12.39 3.61
N MET A 76 -8.22 13.66 3.81
CA MET A 76 -7.17 14.04 4.77
C MET A 76 -7.57 13.71 6.21
N ILE A 77 -8.81 14.08 6.63
CA ILE A 77 -9.33 13.77 7.96
C ILE A 77 -9.40 12.26 8.18
N MET A 78 -9.90 11.51 7.20
CA MET A 78 -9.99 10.05 7.29
C MET A 78 -8.62 9.39 7.35
N THR A 79 -7.64 9.87 6.58
CA THR A 79 -6.26 9.39 6.63
C THR A 79 -5.65 9.63 8.02
N GLU A 80 -5.84 10.82 8.57
CA GLU A 80 -5.35 11.15 9.91
C GLU A 80 -5.97 10.25 10.98
N ALA A 81 -7.29 10.11 10.97
CA ALA A 81 -8.01 9.26 11.93
C ALA A 81 -7.59 7.78 11.79
N ALA A 82 -7.47 7.28 10.57
CA ALA A 82 -7.07 5.91 10.28
C ALA A 82 -5.68 5.58 10.86
N TYR A 83 -4.68 6.41 10.60
CA TYR A 83 -3.33 6.19 11.13
C TYR A 83 -3.20 6.48 12.63
N ARG A 84 -4.01 7.35 13.19
CA ARG A 84 -3.98 7.65 14.62
C ARG A 84 -4.66 6.59 15.47
N GLU A 85 -5.79 6.04 15.01
CA GLU A 85 -6.69 5.22 15.82
C GLU A 85 -6.99 3.84 15.24
N GLY A 86 -6.52 3.55 14.01
CA GLY A 86 -6.88 2.35 13.27
C GLY A 86 -6.01 1.12 13.53
N ALA A 87 -5.04 1.16 14.45
CA ALA A 87 -4.10 0.05 14.64
C ALA A 87 -4.80 -1.27 15.00
N GLU A 88 -5.69 -1.26 15.99
CA GLU A 88 -6.43 -2.45 16.41
C GLU A 88 -7.31 -3.00 15.27
N TRP A 89 -7.94 -2.12 14.50
CA TRP A 89 -8.73 -2.52 13.33
C TRP A 89 -7.86 -3.20 12.28
N LEU A 90 -6.65 -2.67 12.03
CA LEU A 90 -5.70 -3.25 11.09
C LEU A 90 -5.23 -4.65 11.53
N ASP A 91 -4.92 -4.83 12.80
CA ASP A 91 -4.52 -6.12 13.36
C ASP A 91 -5.63 -7.18 13.14
N GLN A 92 -6.89 -6.83 13.46
CA GLN A 92 -8.04 -7.71 13.22
C GLN A 92 -8.26 -7.98 11.73
N LEU A 93 -8.06 -6.98 10.86
CA LEU A 93 -8.12 -7.17 9.41
C LEU A 93 -7.07 -8.14 8.92
N MET A 94 -5.85 -8.04 9.42
CA MET A 94 -4.75 -8.91 8.99
C MET A 94 -5.00 -10.37 9.40
N ASP A 95 -5.52 -10.61 10.60
CA ASP A 95 -5.95 -11.96 11.02
C ASP A 95 -7.04 -12.54 10.11
N TYR A 96 -8.02 -11.70 9.76
CA TYR A 96 -9.09 -12.08 8.83
C TYR A 96 -8.55 -12.41 7.44
N LEU A 97 -7.67 -11.57 6.91
CA LEU A 97 -7.05 -11.76 5.60
C LEU A 97 -6.15 -13.00 5.57
N GLU A 98 -5.42 -13.29 6.65
CA GLU A 98 -4.61 -14.51 6.73
C GLU A 98 -5.46 -15.77 6.67
N ASN A 99 -6.62 -15.77 7.32
CA ASN A 99 -7.57 -16.88 7.21
C ASN A 99 -8.11 -17.03 5.78
N ASN A 100 -8.48 -15.91 5.13
CA ASN A 100 -8.92 -15.92 3.73
C ASN A 100 -7.82 -16.42 2.78
N LYS A 101 -6.57 -16.01 3.01
CA LYS A 101 -5.39 -16.52 2.29
C LYS A 101 -5.30 -18.05 2.39
N LYS A 102 -5.44 -18.61 3.58
CA LYS A 102 -5.38 -20.07 3.80
C LYS A 102 -6.48 -20.80 3.04
N ILE A 103 -7.72 -20.31 3.13
CA ILE A 103 -8.88 -20.88 2.43
C ILE A 103 -8.65 -20.81 0.90
N PHE A 104 -8.31 -19.65 0.38
CA PHE A 104 -8.10 -19.43 -1.04
C PHE A 104 -6.97 -20.32 -1.58
N THR A 105 -5.82 -20.31 -0.92
CA THR A 105 -4.65 -21.07 -1.35
C THR A 105 -4.94 -22.58 -1.36
N SER A 106 -5.63 -23.07 -0.32
CA SER A 106 -6.03 -24.48 -0.24
C SER A 106 -6.98 -24.87 -1.38
N ALA A 107 -7.98 -24.04 -1.63
CA ALA A 107 -8.95 -24.28 -2.71
C ALA A 107 -8.26 -24.26 -4.08
N MET A 108 -7.44 -23.26 -4.36
CA MET A 108 -6.77 -23.15 -5.66
C MET A 108 -5.76 -24.26 -5.90
N LYS A 109 -4.98 -24.68 -4.90
CA LYS A 109 -4.03 -25.81 -5.02
C LYS A 109 -4.70 -27.15 -5.29
N SER A 110 -6.00 -27.30 -5.03
CA SER A 110 -6.76 -28.49 -5.38
C SER A 110 -7.11 -28.59 -6.87
N ILE A 111 -7.01 -27.49 -7.61
CA ILE A 111 -7.35 -27.41 -9.04
C ILE A 111 -6.11 -27.73 -9.85
N LYS A 112 -6.15 -28.85 -10.59
CA LYS A 112 -5.07 -29.21 -11.52
C LYS A 112 -4.94 -28.14 -12.60
N LYS A 113 -3.70 -27.81 -12.97
CA LYS A 113 -3.32 -26.81 -14.00
C LYS A 113 -3.39 -25.35 -13.56
N LEU A 114 -3.56 -25.05 -12.25
CA LEU A 114 -3.37 -23.72 -11.75
C LEU A 114 -2.07 -23.62 -10.94
N ASN A 115 -1.30 -22.58 -11.21
CA ASN A 115 -0.17 -22.21 -10.37
C ASN A 115 -0.55 -20.98 -9.55
N VAL A 116 -0.55 -21.11 -8.23
CA VAL A 116 -0.84 -20.04 -7.30
C VAL A 116 0.45 -19.57 -6.67
N PHE A 117 0.81 -18.30 -6.87
CA PHE A 117 1.95 -17.72 -6.22
C PHE A 117 1.68 -17.52 -4.73
N ASP A 118 2.72 -17.64 -3.92
CA ASP A 118 2.57 -17.44 -2.48
C ASP A 118 2.24 -15.98 -2.19
N LEU A 119 1.19 -15.77 -1.40
CA LEU A 119 0.71 -14.45 -1.06
C LEU A 119 1.43 -13.96 0.19
N GLU A 120 2.47 -13.15 0.02
CA GLU A 120 3.30 -12.62 1.10
C GLU A 120 2.77 -11.32 1.69
N SER A 121 1.93 -10.60 0.92
CA SER A 121 1.33 -9.33 1.33
C SER A 121 0.03 -9.07 0.57
N THR A 122 -0.71 -8.08 0.98
CA THR A 122 -1.95 -7.60 0.36
C THR A 122 -3.10 -8.62 0.38
N TYR A 123 -4.20 -8.26 -0.25
CA TYR A 123 -5.36 -9.13 -0.53
C TYR A 123 -5.45 -9.50 -2.01
N LEU A 124 -4.37 -9.31 -2.78
CA LEU A 124 -4.33 -9.56 -4.22
C LEU A 124 -3.56 -10.86 -4.49
N ALA A 125 -4.26 -11.91 -4.86
CA ALA A 125 -3.65 -13.18 -5.20
C ALA A 125 -3.34 -13.25 -6.70
N TRP A 126 -2.16 -13.76 -7.04
CA TRP A 126 -1.76 -14.00 -8.41
C TRP A 126 -1.90 -15.49 -8.75
N VAL A 127 -2.68 -15.76 -9.80
CA VAL A 127 -2.95 -17.14 -10.28
C VAL A 127 -2.57 -17.22 -11.75
N ASP A 128 -1.71 -18.16 -12.08
CA ASP A 128 -1.33 -18.50 -13.46
C ASP A 128 -2.24 -19.60 -14.00
N PHE A 129 -2.84 -19.35 -15.14
CA PHE A 129 -3.77 -20.25 -15.86
C PHE A 129 -3.15 -20.85 -17.13
N SER A 130 -1.85 -20.64 -17.40
CA SER A 130 -1.19 -21.12 -18.61
C SER A 130 -0.89 -22.61 -18.59
#